data_412d3b9abf203b892dc117ae765ce11b
#
_entry.id   412d3b9abf203b892dc117ae765ce11b
#
_cell.length_a   1.000
_cell.length_b   1.000
_cell.length_c   1.000
_cell.angle_alpha   90.00
_cell.angle_beta   90.00
_cell.angle_gamma   90.00
#
_symmetry.space_group_name_H-M   'P 1'
#
loop_
_entity.id
_entity.type
_entity.pdbx_description
1 polymer ?
#
loop_
_entity_poly.entity_id
_entity_poly.type
_entity_poly.pdbx_seq_one_letter_code
_entity_poly.pdbx_strand_id
1 'polypeptide(L)'
;MEINLPAAEYIRRTQFTRYHATFDIYPGKFYPLECISITPKANANQLYSMRLRIVQDGKPSPSPGMNTMVTVFCSAGDMHSLSVSSGAVLQKNGKAAVFVYDPSKGTVRSCEVTVLRLLTNGRSVITSDALQPGELVVSSGVHHIEDGEVVKPLPPITSTNVGGLL
;
A
#
# COMPACT_ATOMS: atom_id res chain seq x y z
N MET A 1 6.20 12.56 -19.41
CA MET A 1 5.30 11.39 -19.48
C MET A 1 3.87 11.79 -19.15
N GLU A 2 2.92 10.99 -19.58
CA GLU A 2 1.49 11.24 -19.34
C GLU A 2 0.87 9.97 -18.78
N ILE A 3 0.06 10.10 -17.73
CA ILE A 3 -0.70 8.99 -17.12
C ILE A 3 -2.18 9.37 -17.07
N ASN A 4 -3.03 8.35 -17.01
CA ASN A 4 -4.46 8.51 -16.90
C ASN A 4 -4.91 8.18 -15.48
N LEU A 5 -5.65 9.10 -14.85
CA LEU A 5 -6.21 8.96 -13.52
C LEU A 5 -7.71 8.63 -13.61
N PRO A 6 -8.19 7.59 -12.94
CA PRO A 6 -9.63 7.40 -12.71
C PRO A 6 -10.24 8.56 -11.93
N ALA A 7 -11.55 8.79 -12.07
CA ALA A 7 -12.25 9.89 -11.40
C ALA A 7 -12.07 9.87 -9.86
N ALA A 8 -12.08 8.70 -9.25
CA ALA A 8 -11.85 8.54 -7.81
C ALA A 8 -10.46 9.06 -7.36
N GLU A 9 -9.43 8.82 -8.16
CA GLU A 9 -8.08 9.33 -7.87
C GLU A 9 -7.95 10.82 -8.21
N TYR A 10 -8.63 11.29 -9.27
CA TYR A 10 -8.65 12.71 -9.61
C TYR A 10 -9.25 13.57 -8.48
N ILE A 11 -10.32 13.12 -7.83
CA ILE A 11 -10.93 13.83 -6.68
C ILE A 11 -9.89 13.99 -5.55
N ARG A 12 -9.03 13.00 -5.35
CA ARG A 12 -8.01 12.96 -4.30
C ARG A 12 -6.68 13.62 -4.68
N ARG A 13 -6.58 14.26 -5.86
CA ARG A 13 -5.33 14.85 -6.38
C ARG A 13 -4.66 15.85 -5.44
N THR A 14 -5.42 16.53 -4.58
CA THR A 14 -4.88 17.44 -3.57
C THR A 14 -4.10 16.75 -2.45
N GLN A 15 -4.27 15.43 -2.30
CA GLN A 15 -3.54 14.62 -1.34
C GLN A 15 -2.24 14.05 -1.93
N PHE A 16 -1.98 14.24 -3.22
CA PHE A 16 -0.77 13.75 -3.86
C PHE A 16 0.45 14.55 -3.37
N THR A 17 1.45 13.87 -2.84
CA THR A 17 2.63 14.50 -2.22
C THR A 17 3.90 14.31 -3.01
N ARG A 18 4.10 13.12 -3.56
CA ARG A 18 5.31 12.76 -4.29
C ARG A 18 4.97 11.79 -5.42
N TYR A 19 5.85 11.78 -6.42
CA TYR A 19 5.75 10.89 -7.57
C TYR A 19 7.11 10.33 -7.90
N HIS A 20 7.18 9.06 -8.28
CA HIS A 20 8.37 8.52 -8.92
C HIS A 20 8.02 7.53 -10.02
N ALA A 21 8.94 7.38 -10.96
CA ALA A 21 8.89 6.37 -11.99
C ALA A 21 9.94 5.29 -11.76
N THR A 22 9.62 4.07 -12.15
CA THR A 22 10.58 2.97 -12.32
C THR A 22 10.49 2.46 -13.76
N PHE A 23 11.62 2.02 -14.30
CA PHE A 23 11.72 1.52 -15.66
C PHE A 23 12.31 0.10 -15.61
N ASP A 24 11.73 -0.82 -16.36
CA ASP A 24 12.17 -2.22 -16.38
C ASP A 24 13.64 -2.36 -16.80
N ILE A 25 14.10 -1.48 -17.69
CA ILE A 25 15.48 -1.48 -18.17
C ILE A 25 16.50 -0.96 -17.14
N TYR A 26 16.04 -0.29 -16.07
CA TYR A 26 16.86 0.24 -14.98
C TYR A 26 16.40 -0.30 -13.63
N PRO A 27 16.57 -1.59 -13.34
CA PRO A 27 16.06 -2.21 -12.13
C PRO A 27 16.63 -1.55 -10.87
N GLY A 28 15.78 -1.32 -9.89
CA GLY A 28 16.16 -0.71 -8.61
C GLY A 28 16.40 0.80 -8.63
N LYS A 29 16.26 1.47 -9.79
CA LYS A 29 16.39 2.93 -9.89
C LYS A 29 15.03 3.61 -9.84
N PHE A 30 14.93 4.62 -8.97
CA PHE A 30 13.76 5.47 -8.83
C PHE A 30 14.05 6.85 -9.42
N TYR A 31 13.17 7.32 -10.28
CA TYR A 31 13.25 8.62 -10.93
C TYR A 31 12.19 9.54 -10.32
N PRO A 32 12.59 10.56 -9.56
CA PRO A 32 11.65 11.53 -9.01
C PRO A 32 10.90 12.23 -10.15
N LEU A 33 9.60 12.44 -9.93
CA LEU A 33 8.76 13.13 -10.89
C LEU A 33 8.15 14.38 -10.26
N GLU A 34 7.92 15.37 -11.12
CA GLU A 34 7.18 16.58 -10.80
C GLU A 34 5.89 16.62 -11.61
N CYS A 35 4.78 16.95 -10.97
CA CYS A 35 3.50 17.15 -11.66
C CYS A 35 3.51 18.51 -12.37
N ILE A 36 3.37 18.49 -13.70
CA ILE A 36 3.27 19.72 -14.51
C ILE A 36 1.82 20.20 -14.56
N SER A 37 0.89 19.29 -14.83
CA SER A 37 -0.53 19.62 -14.96
C SER A 37 -1.41 18.39 -14.80
N ILE A 38 -2.64 18.62 -14.37
CA ILE A 38 -3.73 17.64 -14.42
C ILE A 38 -4.88 18.29 -15.18
N THR A 39 -5.33 17.65 -16.27
CA THR A 39 -6.41 18.16 -17.09
C THR A 39 -7.74 18.10 -16.31
N PRO A 40 -8.49 19.21 -16.20
CA PRO A 40 -9.73 19.24 -15.39
C PRO A 40 -10.91 18.55 -16.07
N LYS A 41 -10.77 18.15 -17.35
CA LYS A 41 -11.80 17.47 -18.14
C LYS A 41 -11.39 16.04 -18.42
N ALA A 42 -12.29 15.11 -18.12
CA ALA A 42 -12.09 13.71 -18.48
C ALA A 42 -12.14 13.50 -20.00
N ASN A 43 -11.37 12.54 -20.49
CA ASN A 43 -11.42 12.07 -21.87
C ASN A 43 -12.65 11.17 -22.12
N ALA A 44 -12.79 10.63 -23.34
CA ALA A 44 -13.88 9.75 -23.72
C ALA A 44 -14.01 8.48 -22.86
N ASN A 45 -12.91 8.05 -22.26
CA ASN A 45 -12.85 6.88 -21.35
C ASN A 45 -13.07 7.27 -19.87
N GLN A 46 -13.53 8.50 -19.59
CA GLN A 46 -13.75 9.03 -18.25
C GLN A 46 -12.47 9.10 -17.39
N LEU A 47 -11.31 9.24 -18.03
CA LEU A 47 -10.02 9.35 -17.37
C LEU A 47 -9.48 10.79 -17.49
N TYR A 48 -8.82 11.23 -16.43
CA TYR A 48 -8.17 12.55 -16.36
C TYR A 48 -6.68 12.39 -16.68
N SER A 49 -6.17 13.20 -17.61
CA SER A 49 -4.76 13.15 -17.97
C SER A 49 -3.91 13.95 -16.98
N MET A 50 -2.86 13.32 -16.49
CA MET A 50 -1.85 13.93 -15.63
C MET A 50 -0.49 13.90 -16.33
N ARG A 51 0.14 15.07 -16.48
CA ARG A 51 1.46 15.23 -17.07
C ARG A 51 2.51 15.35 -15.99
N LEU A 52 3.55 14.53 -16.13
CA LEU A 52 4.67 14.44 -15.20
C LEU A 52 5.99 14.67 -15.95
N ARG A 53 6.93 15.33 -15.29
CA ARG A 53 8.30 15.54 -15.77
C ARG A 53 9.26 14.81 -14.87
N ILE A 54 10.27 14.15 -15.46
CA ILE A 54 11.38 13.57 -14.71
C ILE A 54 12.26 14.70 -14.20
N VAL A 55 12.53 14.72 -12.90
CA VAL A 55 13.53 15.59 -12.31
C VAL A 55 14.90 14.96 -12.59
N GLN A 56 15.73 15.66 -13.39
CA GLN A 56 17.07 15.19 -13.72
C GLN A 56 18.00 15.33 -12.50
N ASP A 57 18.59 14.21 -12.08
CA ASP A 57 19.49 14.12 -10.92
C ASP A 57 20.82 13.43 -11.26
N GLY A 58 21.29 13.56 -12.50
CA GLY A 58 22.53 12.97 -12.99
C GLY A 58 22.45 11.46 -13.30
N LYS A 59 21.28 10.86 -13.20
CA LYS A 59 21.02 9.48 -13.63
C LYS A 59 20.89 9.37 -15.15
N PRO A 60 21.10 8.17 -15.73
CA PRO A 60 20.80 7.94 -17.14
C PRO A 60 19.37 8.38 -17.46
N SER A 61 19.20 9.24 -18.47
CA SER A 61 17.86 9.70 -18.86
C SER A 61 17.12 8.59 -19.61
N PRO A 62 15.92 8.19 -19.15
CA PRO A 62 15.11 7.24 -19.90
C PRO A 62 14.68 7.85 -21.23
N SER A 63 14.66 7.03 -22.28
CA SER A 63 14.24 7.45 -23.61
C SER A 63 12.71 7.36 -23.79
N PRO A 64 12.12 8.23 -24.64
CA PRO A 64 10.71 8.09 -25.00
C PRO A 64 10.39 6.69 -25.55
N GLY A 65 9.21 6.17 -25.20
CA GLY A 65 8.77 4.84 -25.63
C GLY A 65 9.13 3.69 -24.66
N MET A 66 9.87 3.95 -23.59
CA MET A 66 10.14 2.96 -22.57
C MET A 66 8.92 2.71 -21.68
N ASN A 67 8.68 1.42 -21.34
CA ASN A 67 7.68 1.07 -20.34
C ASN A 67 8.08 1.59 -18.97
N THR A 68 7.12 2.12 -18.26
CA THR A 68 7.35 2.70 -16.94
C THR A 68 6.17 2.45 -16.01
N MET A 69 6.47 2.25 -14.73
CA MET A 69 5.49 2.26 -13.65
C MET A 69 5.63 3.58 -12.90
N VAL A 70 4.52 4.29 -12.75
CA VAL A 70 4.47 5.53 -11.96
C VAL A 70 3.82 5.23 -10.63
N THR A 71 4.51 5.56 -9.53
CA THR A 71 3.99 5.48 -8.18
C THR A 71 3.66 6.89 -7.68
N VAL A 72 2.41 7.07 -7.25
CA VAL A 72 1.90 8.31 -6.65
C VAL A 72 1.76 8.10 -5.15
N PHE A 73 2.41 8.96 -4.38
CA PHE A 73 2.30 8.98 -2.93
C PHE A 73 1.24 10.00 -2.52
N CYS A 74 0.36 9.58 -1.62
CA CYS A 74 -0.65 10.45 -1.05
C CYS A 74 -0.30 10.75 0.40
N SER A 75 -0.63 11.97 0.87
CA SER A 75 -0.70 12.22 2.31
C SER A 75 -1.74 11.28 2.91
N ALA A 76 -1.46 10.72 4.06
CA ALA A 76 -2.52 10.21 4.91
C ALA A 76 -3.41 11.42 5.24
N GLY A 77 -4.65 11.44 4.74
CA GLY A 77 -5.64 12.43 5.21
C GLY A 77 -5.78 12.33 6.73
N ASP A 78 -6.49 13.27 7.35
CA ASP A 78 -6.71 13.35 8.81
C ASP A 78 -7.40 12.12 9.45
N MET A 79 -7.65 11.08 8.67
CA MET A 79 -8.12 9.80 9.19
C MET A 79 -6.92 8.98 9.66
N HIS A 80 -7.01 8.41 10.85
CA HIS A 80 -6.11 7.41 11.41
C HIS A 80 -6.11 6.14 10.54
N SER A 81 -5.59 6.27 9.30
CA SER A 81 -5.54 5.16 8.37
C SER A 81 -4.23 4.40 8.52
N LEU A 82 -4.34 3.11 8.70
CA LEU A 82 -3.22 2.19 8.84
C LEU A 82 -3.13 1.31 7.59
N SER A 83 -1.94 0.85 7.27
CA SER A 83 -1.71 -0.06 6.14
C SER A 83 -1.25 -1.41 6.66
N VAL A 84 -2.01 -2.46 6.37
CA VAL A 84 -1.71 -3.84 6.75
C VAL A 84 -1.58 -4.72 5.50
N SER A 85 -1.01 -5.92 5.64
CA SER A 85 -1.09 -6.94 4.59
C SER A 85 -2.55 -7.29 4.31
N SER A 86 -2.96 -7.45 3.06
CA SER A 86 -4.34 -7.85 2.74
C SER A 86 -4.67 -9.24 3.29
N GLY A 87 -3.69 -10.14 3.42
CA GLY A 87 -3.85 -11.45 4.05
C GLY A 87 -4.04 -11.41 5.58
N ALA A 88 -3.80 -10.25 6.21
CA ALA A 88 -4.07 -10.05 7.63
C ALA A 88 -5.55 -9.75 7.94
N VAL A 89 -6.31 -9.35 6.93
CA VAL A 89 -7.71 -8.96 7.10
C VAL A 89 -8.60 -10.19 6.91
N LEU A 90 -9.37 -10.52 7.93
CA LEU A 90 -10.34 -11.60 7.90
C LEU A 90 -11.77 -11.06 8.07
N GLN A 91 -12.74 -11.87 7.69
CA GLN A 91 -14.16 -11.60 7.96
C GLN A 91 -14.58 -12.38 9.19
N LYS A 92 -15.06 -11.68 10.22
CA LYS A 92 -15.61 -12.29 11.44
C LYS A 92 -16.98 -11.68 11.71
N ASN A 93 -18.02 -12.52 11.77
CA ASN A 93 -19.40 -12.08 12.01
C ASN A 93 -19.89 -10.97 11.04
N GLY A 94 -19.49 -11.02 9.78
CA GLY A 94 -19.86 -10.02 8.76
C GLY A 94 -19.08 -8.71 8.84
N LYS A 95 -18.12 -8.59 9.74
CA LYS A 95 -17.22 -7.42 9.87
C LYS A 95 -15.78 -7.80 9.53
N ALA A 96 -15.03 -6.84 9.00
CA ALA A 96 -13.60 -7.02 8.82
C ALA A 96 -12.88 -6.89 10.17
N ALA A 97 -11.91 -7.77 10.39
CA ALA A 97 -11.09 -7.77 11.61
C ALA A 97 -9.63 -8.10 11.29
N VAL A 98 -8.74 -7.76 12.20
CA VAL A 98 -7.34 -8.19 12.21
C VAL A 98 -6.98 -8.75 13.59
N PHE A 99 -5.96 -9.61 13.64
CA PHE A 99 -5.39 -10.04 14.91
C PHE A 99 -4.14 -9.23 15.23
N VAL A 100 -4.11 -8.63 16.41
CA VAL A 100 -2.98 -7.87 16.96
C VAL A 100 -2.23 -8.77 17.94
N TYR A 101 -0.94 -8.92 17.76
CA TYR A 101 -0.08 -9.70 18.64
C TYR A 101 0.47 -8.85 19.78
N ASP A 102 0.34 -9.33 21.00
CA ASP A 102 0.95 -8.73 22.19
C ASP A 102 2.24 -9.50 22.54
N PRO A 103 3.41 -8.92 22.28
CA PRO A 103 4.68 -9.60 22.53
C PRO A 103 4.97 -9.82 24.03
N SER A 104 4.34 -9.07 24.93
CA SER A 104 4.54 -9.22 26.37
C SER A 104 3.81 -10.44 26.94
N LYS A 105 2.69 -10.81 26.33
CA LYS A 105 1.85 -11.95 26.75
C LYS A 105 1.97 -13.15 25.84
N GLY A 106 2.49 -12.95 24.62
CA GLY A 106 2.50 -13.98 23.58
C GLY A 106 1.11 -14.33 23.05
N THR A 107 0.13 -13.44 23.21
CA THR A 107 -1.27 -13.67 22.82
C THR A 107 -1.68 -12.77 21.67
N VAL A 108 -2.77 -13.14 21.00
CA VAL A 108 -3.41 -12.29 19.98
C VAL A 108 -4.75 -11.76 20.49
N ARG A 109 -5.11 -10.54 20.06
CA ARG A 109 -6.43 -9.97 20.25
C ARG A 109 -7.08 -9.65 18.91
N SER A 110 -8.35 -9.96 18.77
CA SER A 110 -9.15 -9.58 17.60
C SER A 110 -9.52 -8.10 17.67
N CYS A 111 -9.30 -7.37 16.58
CA CYS A 111 -9.62 -5.97 16.47
C CYS A 111 -10.48 -5.73 15.24
N GLU A 112 -11.70 -5.19 15.41
CA GLU A 112 -12.55 -4.78 14.29
C GLU A 112 -11.91 -3.62 13.54
N VAL A 113 -11.98 -3.68 12.21
CA VAL A 113 -11.44 -2.67 11.32
C VAL A 113 -12.41 -2.37 10.20
N THR A 114 -12.32 -1.16 9.65
CA THR A 114 -13.01 -0.81 8.41
C THR A 114 -11.97 -0.76 7.29
N VAL A 115 -12.18 -1.55 6.24
CA VAL A 115 -11.33 -1.53 5.04
C VAL A 115 -11.75 -0.35 4.19
N LEU A 116 -10.85 0.63 4.03
CA LEU A 116 -11.09 1.82 3.23
C LEU A 116 -10.78 1.57 1.75
N ARG A 117 -9.71 0.84 1.45
CA ARG A 117 -9.30 0.49 0.09
C ARG A 117 -8.23 -0.61 0.06
N LEU A 118 -8.16 -1.28 -1.06
CA LEU A 118 -7.08 -2.22 -1.39
C LEU A 118 -6.03 -1.51 -2.23
N LEU A 119 -4.76 -1.80 -1.97
CA LEU A 119 -3.63 -1.30 -2.73
C LEU A 119 -3.12 -2.40 -3.68
N THR A 120 -2.55 -1.98 -4.80
CA THR A 120 -2.02 -2.91 -5.83
C THR A 120 -0.79 -3.71 -5.37
N ASN A 121 -0.17 -3.31 -4.25
CA ASN A 121 1.01 -3.97 -3.67
C ASN A 121 0.65 -5.06 -2.64
N GLY A 122 -0.57 -5.58 -2.64
CA GLY A 122 -1.02 -6.61 -1.70
C GLY A 122 -1.28 -6.10 -0.27
N ARG A 123 -1.46 -4.81 -0.10
CA ARG A 123 -1.80 -4.18 1.19
C ARG A 123 -3.20 -3.62 1.19
N SER A 124 -3.81 -3.56 2.36
CA SER A 124 -5.11 -2.92 2.61
C SER A 124 -4.92 -1.68 3.48
N VAL A 125 -5.59 -0.60 3.14
CA VAL A 125 -5.73 0.57 4.01
C VAL A 125 -6.97 0.38 4.86
N ILE A 126 -6.78 0.41 6.17
CA ILE A 126 -7.82 0.18 7.17
C ILE A 126 -7.89 1.35 8.14
N THR A 127 -8.99 1.49 8.82
CA THR A 127 -9.14 2.37 9.97
C THR A 127 -9.77 1.61 11.13
N SER A 128 -9.38 1.95 12.35
CA SER A 128 -9.94 1.41 13.59
C SER A 128 -9.57 2.34 14.74
N ASP A 129 -10.49 2.54 15.67
CA ASP A 129 -10.24 3.31 16.88
C ASP A 129 -9.43 2.50 17.93
N ALA A 130 -9.40 1.18 17.77
CA ALA A 130 -8.76 0.25 18.71
C ALA A 130 -7.36 -0.20 18.25
N LEU A 131 -6.86 0.27 17.10
CA LEU A 131 -5.57 -0.12 16.53
C LEU A 131 -4.64 1.09 16.44
N GLN A 132 -3.41 0.94 16.93
CA GLN A 132 -2.43 2.01 16.92
C GLN A 132 -1.27 1.75 15.94
N PRO A 133 -0.64 2.82 15.41
CA PRO A 133 0.56 2.68 14.60
C PRO A 133 1.68 1.98 15.38
N GLY A 134 2.33 1.01 14.74
CA GLY A 134 3.43 0.26 15.35
C GLY A 134 3.03 -1.04 16.03
N GLU A 135 1.74 -1.32 16.21
CA GLU A 135 1.29 -2.63 16.69
C GLU A 135 1.58 -3.73 15.67
N LEU A 136 1.90 -4.92 16.19
CA LEU A 136 2.21 -6.09 15.36
C LEU A 136 0.91 -6.79 14.96
N VAL A 137 0.64 -6.84 13.65
CA VAL A 137 -0.54 -7.49 13.09
C VAL A 137 -0.15 -8.84 12.48
N VAL A 138 -0.89 -9.89 12.80
CA VAL A 138 -0.69 -11.21 12.21
C VAL A 138 -1.00 -11.16 10.72
N SER A 139 -0.03 -11.53 9.87
CA SER A 139 -0.15 -11.44 8.42
C SER A 139 -0.52 -12.75 7.72
N SER A 140 -0.36 -13.89 8.41
CA SER A 140 -0.67 -15.23 7.88
C SER A 140 -1.18 -16.14 8.98
N GLY A 141 -1.91 -17.18 8.60
CA GLY A 141 -2.53 -18.11 9.56
C GLY A 141 -3.76 -17.57 10.28
N VAL A 142 -4.28 -16.40 9.89
CA VAL A 142 -5.39 -15.68 10.56
C VAL A 142 -6.69 -16.48 10.68
N HIS A 143 -6.88 -17.50 9.83
CA HIS A 143 -8.08 -18.35 9.86
C HIS A 143 -7.99 -19.51 10.85
N HIS A 144 -6.83 -19.70 11.48
CA HIS A 144 -6.55 -20.82 12.39
C HIS A 144 -6.32 -20.37 13.84
N ILE A 145 -6.49 -19.10 14.13
CA ILE A 145 -6.29 -18.51 15.46
C ILE A 145 -7.56 -17.88 15.99
N GLU A 146 -7.71 -17.91 17.30
CA GLU A 146 -8.85 -17.32 18.01
C GLU A 146 -8.41 -16.16 18.90
N ASP A 147 -9.39 -15.37 19.33
CA ASP A 147 -9.17 -14.23 20.22
C ASP A 147 -8.66 -14.71 21.59
N GLY A 148 -7.55 -14.11 22.05
CA GLY A 148 -6.89 -14.49 23.30
C GLY A 148 -5.94 -15.68 23.19
N GLU A 149 -5.81 -16.31 22.04
CA GLU A 149 -4.94 -17.46 21.86
C GLU A 149 -3.46 -17.12 22.01
N VAL A 150 -2.71 -18.04 22.61
CA VAL A 150 -1.24 -17.94 22.71
C VAL A 150 -0.61 -18.41 21.42
N VAL A 151 0.15 -17.54 20.78
CA VAL A 151 0.80 -17.82 19.50
C VAL A 151 2.30 -17.56 19.56
N LYS A 152 3.06 -18.28 18.74
CA LYS A 152 4.48 -18.05 18.55
C LYS A 152 4.73 -17.45 17.17
N PRO A 153 5.32 -16.25 17.08
CA PRO A 153 5.68 -15.67 15.79
C PRO A 153 6.67 -16.57 15.06
N LEU A 154 6.45 -16.75 13.76
CA LEU A 154 7.45 -17.40 12.90
C LEU A 154 8.64 -16.45 12.68
N PRO A 155 9.85 -16.98 12.56
CA PRO A 155 11.00 -16.15 12.20
C PRO A 155 10.77 -15.49 10.85
N PRO A 156 11.32 -14.28 10.62
CA PRO A 156 11.18 -13.60 9.34
C PRO A 156 11.77 -14.47 8.22
N ILE A 157 11.12 -14.45 7.07
CA ILE A 157 11.62 -15.16 5.87
C ILE A 157 12.94 -14.52 5.47
N THR A 158 14.03 -15.26 5.55
CA THR A 158 15.35 -14.84 5.09
C THR A 158 15.65 -15.50 3.73
N SER A 159 16.64 -14.99 3.00
CA SER A 159 17.07 -15.55 1.70
C SER A 159 17.53 -17.02 1.79
N THR A 160 17.83 -17.51 2.98
CA THR A 160 18.23 -18.89 3.27
C THR A 160 17.08 -19.78 3.73
N ASN A 161 15.93 -19.20 4.09
CA ASN A 161 14.74 -19.92 4.54
C ASN A 161 13.58 -19.64 3.58
N VAL A 162 13.70 -20.13 2.35
CA VAL A 162 12.66 -20.03 1.33
C VAL A 162 11.64 -21.13 1.57
N GLY A 163 10.50 -20.75 2.20
CA GLY A 163 9.35 -21.64 2.34
C GLY A 163 8.98 -22.12 3.73
N GLY A 164 9.72 -21.75 4.78
CA GLY A 164 9.29 -22.00 6.17
C GLY A 164 9.04 -23.50 6.54
N LEU A 165 9.61 -24.43 5.78
CA LEU A 165 9.57 -25.85 6.06
C LEU A 165 10.89 -26.29 6.69
N LEU A 166 10.94 -26.25 7.99
CA LEU A 166 11.63 -27.20 8.88
C LEU A 166 10.96 -27.13 10.25
#